data_a9aeba4b34aa5c7a1f2b5cf3de763178
#
_entry.id   a9aeba4b34aa5c7a1f2b5cf3de763178
#
_cell.length_a   1.000
_cell.length_b   1.000
_cell.length_c   1.000
_cell.angle_alpha   90.00
_cell.angle_beta   90.00
_cell.angle_gamma   90.00
#
_symmetry.space_group_name_H-M   'P 1'
#
loop_
_entity.id
_entity.type
_entity.pdbx_description
1 polymer ?
#
loop_
_entity_poly.entity_id
_entity_poly.type
_entity_poly.pdbx_seq_one_letter_code
_entity_poly.pdbx_strand_id
1 'polypeptide(L)'
;MFNLATILRESAHKSPNKPVTLLDGNPMSYAELDKASDRLAAGLQGLGVVPGDMVGIQLPNIPQFLITYFGVLKAGAVAVPMNVLLKGPEVAFYLGDSGAKVLVTFAGFLEDAAKGAAEAGVKDVFAVGVQEGNDAAKPFEQLLATEPEHPVFESREPQDTAVIIYTSGTTGKPKGAELSHFTLYMNCDIPGRLFDMQDDDVVITALPLFHVFGLSSVMNTTVRFTGTMSLIPRFDAGTVLETIQRDKATIMEGVPTMFVALLHHPDVDRYDVSTLRMSISGGAPIPAEVMDAFEQKFGVVILEGYGLSETASTTTFNVSAEERKAYSVGKPIWGTETAIWSEDGKLLPPGKDNVGELVTRGSHVMKGYLNRPEATAEAFAGGWFHTGDLGYQDEDGFFFIVDRKKELIIRGGYNVYPREVEEVLYAHPAVAEVAVIGVPDDRLGEEVRAVIALKDGQSLDEAEAIAYCKERLAAYKYPRSVEFRDSLPKNATGKILKKELKA
;
A
#
# COMPACT_ATOMS: atom_id res chain seq x y z
N MET A 1 21.14 16.97 -10.04
CA MET A 1 20.13 17.57 -9.16
C MET A 1 18.76 17.09 -9.60
N PHE A 2 17.98 16.56 -8.66
CA PHE A 2 16.67 15.98 -8.97
C PHE A 2 15.74 16.05 -7.75
N ASN A 3 14.52 16.57 -7.92
CA ASN A 3 13.49 16.56 -6.89
C ASN A 3 12.23 15.90 -7.48
N LEU A 4 11.65 14.93 -6.76
CA LEU A 4 10.47 14.19 -7.23
C LEU A 4 9.27 15.12 -7.55
N ALA A 5 9.15 16.28 -6.88
CA ALA A 5 8.11 17.25 -7.20
C ALA A 5 8.13 17.74 -8.66
N THR A 6 9.19 17.44 -9.43
CA THR A 6 9.27 17.66 -10.88
C THR A 6 8.07 17.01 -11.59
N ILE A 7 7.60 15.84 -11.16
CA ILE A 7 6.44 15.17 -11.80
C ILE A 7 5.18 16.05 -11.78
N LEU A 8 4.93 16.75 -10.67
CA LEU A 8 3.83 17.71 -10.59
C LEU A 8 4.09 18.94 -11.46
N ARG A 9 5.29 19.52 -11.36
CA ARG A 9 5.64 20.74 -12.11
C ARG A 9 5.54 20.55 -13.63
N GLU A 10 6.04 19.43 -14.15
CA GLU A 10 5.95 19.08 -15.56
C GLU A 10 4.49 18.89 -16.00
N SER A 11 3.67 18.18 -15.23
CA SER A 11 2.25 17.97 -15.54
C SER A 11 1.43 19.25 -15.45
N ALA A 12 1.73 20.13 -14.49
CA ALA A 12 1.10 21.45 -14.38
C ALA A 12 1.45 22.36 -15.58
N HIS A 13 2.68 22.29 -16.11
CA HIS A 13 3.06 23.01 -17.34
C HIS A 13 2.38 22.42 -18.58
N LYS A 14 2.28 21.08 -18.67
CA LYS A 14 1.65 20.39 -19.80
C LYS A 14 0.15 20.63 -19.87
N SER A 15 -0.54 20.56 -18.73
CA SER A 15 -2.01 20.59 -18.67
C SER A 15 -2.53 21.37 -17.45
N PRO A 16 -2.30 22.70 -17.38
CA PRO A 16 -2.54 23.49 -16.17
C PRO A 16 -4.00 23.46 -15.68
N ASN A 17 -4.95 23.45 -16.61
CA ASN A 17 -6.39 23.54 -16.31
C ASN A 17 -7.06 22.18 -16.13
N LYS A 18 -6.32 21.08 -16.34
CA LYS A 18 -6.86 19.73 -16.18
C LYS A 18 -7.02 19.40 -14.69
N PRO A 19 -8.13 18.74 -14.29
CA PRO A 19 -8.26 18.22 -12.94
C PRO A 19 -7.13 17.22 -12.61
N VAL A 20 -6.42 17.45 -11.52
CA VAL A 20 -5.53 16.46 -10.91
C VAL A 20 -6.28 15.62 -9.89
N THR A 21 -7.27 16.22 -9.21
CA THR A 21 -8.16 15.51 -8.30
C THR A 21 -9.62 15.86 -8.53
N LEU A 22 -10.49 14.90 -8.26
CA LEU A 22 -11.92 15.07 -8.05
C LEU A 22 -12.24 14.57 -6.64
N LEU A 23 -12.86 15.40 -5.81
CA LEU A 23 -13.42 14.99 -4.52
C LEU A 23 -14.92 15.28 -4.53
N ASP A 24 -15.75 14.25 -4.49
CA ASP A 24 -17.20 14.34 -4.68
C ASP A 24 -17.58 15.12 -5.95
N GLY A 25 -16.84 14.88 -7.05
CA GLY A 25 -17.01 15.56 -8.32
C GLY A 25 -16.42 16.99 -8.39
N ASN A 26 -15.93 17.55 -7.26
CA ASN A 26 -15.34 18.88 -7.24
C ASN A 26 -13.87 18.83 -7.68
N PRO A 27 -13.47 19.52 -8.75
CA PRO A 27 -12.13 19.48 -9.29
C PRO A 27 -11.15 20.40 -8.55
N MET A 28 -9.89 19.95 -8.49
CA MET A 28 -8.71 20.80 -8.32
C MET A 28 -7.82 20.59 -9.55
N SER A 29 -7.40 21.67 -10.19
CA SER A 29 -6.54 21.61 -11.36
C SER A 29 -5.06 21.40 -11.00
N TYR A 30 -4.25 20.97 -11.98
CA TYR A 30 -2.80 20.85 -11.84
C TYR A 30 -2.15 22.19 -11.46
N ALA A 31 -2.57 23.31 -12.07
CA ALA A 31 -2.06 24.64 -11.73
C ALA A 31 -2.40 25.07 -10.31
N GLU A 32 -3.61 24.76 -9.82
CA GLU A 32 -4.02 25.05 -8.44
C GLU A 32 -3.20 24.23 -7.44
N LEU A 33 -2.97 22.94 -7.71
CA LEU A 33 -2.15 22.08 -6.86
C LEU A 33 -0.68 22.57 -6.85
N ASP A 34 -0.10 22.87 -8.02
CA ASP A 34 1.28 23.34 -8.11
C ASP A 34 1.46 24.65 -7.33
N LYS A 35 0.55 25.61 -7.50
CA LYS A 35 0.56 26.87 -6.76
C LYS A 35 0.33 26.70 -5.25
N ALA A 36 -0.63 25.86 -4.84
CA ALA A 36 -0.91 25.62 -3.42
C ALA A 36 0.28 24.93 -2.73
N SER A 37 0.94 23.99 -3.41
CA SER A 37 2.14 23.35 -2.88
C SER A 37 3.36 24.28 -2.86
N ASP A 38 3.49 25.28 -3.74
CA ASP A 38 4.50 26.33 -3.61
C ASP A 38 4.27 27.20 -2.35
N ARG A 39 3.03 27.56 -2.06
CA ARG A 39 2.66 28.31 -0.85
C ARG A 39 2.96 27.50 0.42
N LEU A 40 2.61 26.21 0.42
CA LEU A 40 2.91 25.33 1.55
C LEU A 40 4.42 25.22 1.78
N ALA A 41 5.21 25.05 0.72
CA ALA A 41 6.66 25.03 0.81
C ALA A 41 7.21 26.32 1.41
N ALA A 42 6.73 27.49 0.98
CA ALA A 42 7.09 28.78 1.55
C ALA A 42 6.68 28.92 3.02
N GLY A 43 5.50 28.42 3.38
CA GLY A 43 5.04 28.36 4.76
C GLY A 43 5.93 27.52 5.66
N LEU A 44 6.34 26.33 5.19
CA LEU A 44 7.30 25.47 5.90
C LEU A 44 8.68 26.12 6.07
N GLN A 45 9.20 26.77 5.03
CA GLN A 45 10.46 27.53 5.11
C GLN A 45 10.34 28.70 6.10
N GLY A 46 9.17 29.38 6.16
CA GLY A 46 8.87 30.40 7.14
C GLY A 46 8.88 29.91 8.59
N LEU A 47 8.60 28.63 8.82
CA LEU A 47 8.72 27.96 10.12
C LEU A 47 10.15 27.47 10.43
N GLY A 48 11.11 27.71 9.53
CA GLY A 48 12.50 27.26 9.68
C GLY A 48 12.75 25.80 9.28
N VAL A 49 11.84 25.19 8.50
CA VAL A 49 12.07 23.89 7.88
C VAL A 49 13.13 24.06 6.78
N VAL A 50 14.17 23.26 6.84
CA VAL A 50 15.27 23.28 5.87
C VAL A 50 15.32 21.94 5.10
N PRO A 51 16.03 21.89 3.96
CA PRO A 51 16.17 20.64 3.21
C PRO A 51 16.67 19.46 4.06
N GLY A 52 15.98 18.35 4.00
CA GLY A 52 16.25 17.14 4.79
C GLY A 52 15.48 17.04 6.12
N ASP A 53 14.78 18.10 6.56
CA ASP A 53 13.90 18.02 7.73
C ASP A 53 12.65 17.20 7.45
N MET A 54 12.10 16.53 8.45
CA MET A 54 10.94 15.67 8.33
C MET A 54 9.65 16.41 8.69
N VAL A 55 8.58 16.11 7.92
CA VAL A 55 7.22 16.63 8.12
C VAL A 55 6.24 15.46 8.18
N GLY A 56 5.55 15.30 9.32
CA GLY A 56 4.50 14.29 9.51
C GLY A 56 3.24 14.67 8.73
N ILE A 57 2.64 13.71 8.01
CA ILE A 57 1.41 13.88 7.22
C ILE A 57 0.40 12.84 7.66
N GLN A 58 -0.61 13.23 8.46
CA GLN A 58 -1.68 12.35 8.93
C GLN A 58 -3.03 12.83 8.34
N LEU A 59 -3.19 12.69 7.05
CA LEU A 59 -4.36 13.14 6.30
C LEU A 59 -5.04 11.96 5.58
N PRO A 60 -6.37 11.98 5.44
CA PRO A 60 -7.09 11.05 4.56
C PRO A 60 -6.86 11.41 3.10
N ASN A 61 -7.48 10.66 2.18
CA ASN A 61 -7.42 10.94 0.74
C ASN A 61 -8.23 12.20 0.37
N ILE A 62 -7.66 13.36 0.60
CA ILE A 62 -8.22 14.69 0.28
C ILE A 62 -7.16 15.52 -0.44
N PRO A 63 -7.55 16.58 -1.18
CA PRO A 63 -6.58 17.41 -1.91
C PRO A 63 -5.45 17.97 -1.06
N GLN A 64 -5.70 18.24 0.22
CA GLN A 64 -4.70 18.73 1.16
C GLN A 64 -3.56 17.72 1.42
N PHE A 65 -3.79 16.41 1.21
CA PHE A 65 -2.70 15.43 1.26
C PHE A 65 -1.69 15.70 0.15
N LEU A 66 -2.16 15.90 -1.08
CA LEU A 66 -1.31 16.19 -2.23
C LEU A 66 -0.59 17.54 -2.08
N ILE A 67 -1.32 18.59 -1.65
CA ILE A 67 -0.75 19.91 -1.39
C ILE A 67 0.40 19.78 -0.38
N THR A 68 0.17 19.04 0.72
CA THR A 68 1.18 18.84 1.76
C THR A 68 2.36 18.03 1.26
N TYR A 69 2.11 16.91 0.60
CA TYR A 69 3.15 16.04 0.08
C TYR A 69 4.08 16.76 -0.91
N PHE A 70 3.52 17.38 -1.93
CA PHE A 70 4.32 18.11 -2.92
C PHE A 70 4.95 19.38 -2.36
N GLY A 71 4.30 20.05 -1.42
CA GLY A 71 4.88 21.21 -0.76
C GLY A 71 6.08 20.85 0.12
N VAL A 72 6.01 19.72 0.85
CA VAL A 72 7.15 19.17 1.61
C VAL A 72 8.32 18.85 0.67
N LEU A 73 8.06 18.17 -0.44
CA LEU A 73 9.10 17.85 -1.44
C LEU A 73 9.70 19.12 -2.07
N LYS A 74 8.87 20.10 -2.42
CA LYS A 74 9.33 21.38 -2.99
C LYS A 74 10.19 22.18 -2.02
N ALA A 75 9.91 22.13 -0.72
CA ALA A 75 10.77 22.70 0.32
C ALA A 75 12.07 21.91 0.53
N GLY A 76 12.30 20.81 -0.20
CA GLY A 76 13.43 19.91 -0.02
C GLY A 76 13.35 19.06 1.24
N ALA A 77 12.24 19.10 1.95
CA ALA A 77 11.98 18.34 3.16
C ALA A 77 11.55 16.89 2.86
N VAL A 78 11.45 16.06 3.88
CA VAL A 78 11.11 14.64 3.80
C VAL A 78 9.69 14.43 4.30
N ALA A 79 8.83 13.82 3.50
CA ALA A 79 7.48 13.48 3.89
C ALA A 79 7.47 12.21 4.77
N VAL A 80 6.74 12.24 5.87
CA VAL A 80 6.48 11.09 6.75
C VAL A 80 4.98 10.83 6.78
N PRO A 81 4.43 10.11 5.78
CA PRO A 81 3.02 9.75 5.77
C PRO A 81 2.68 8.81 6.92
N MET A 82 1.60 9.12 7.62
CA MET A 82 1.17 8.43 8.84
C MET A 82 -0.26 7.92 8.69
N ASN A 83 -0.50 6.70 9.17
CA ASN A 83 -1.84 6.15 9.19
C ASN A 83 -2.76 7.02 10.05
N VAL A 84 -3.93 7.37 9.51
CA VAL A 84 -4.92 8.22 10.17
C VAL A 84 -5.54 7.59 11.42
N LEU A 85 -5.42 6.26 11.59
CA LEU A 85 -5.96 5.52 12.74
C LEU A 85 -4.97 5.39 13.90
N LEU A 86 -3.73 5.90 13.78
CA LEU A 86 -2.73 5.84 14.84
C LEU A 86 -3.22 6.57 16.10
N LYS A 87 -2.95 5.95 17.24
CA LYS A 87 -3.23 6.51 18.56
C LYS A 87 -2.09 7.40 19.05
N GLY A 88 -2.36 8.26 20.03
CA GLY A 88 -1.38 9.23 20.55
C GLY A 88 0.02 8.67 20.78
N PRO A 89 0.23 7.54 21.49
CA PRO A 89 1.55 6.95 21.67
C PRO A 89 2.22 6.48 20.39
N GLU A 90 1.44 6.02 19.40
CA GLU A 90 1.98 5.62 18.09
C GLU A 90 2.40 6.86 17.28
N VAL A 91 1.56 7.91 17.28
CA VAL A 91 1.91 9.21 16.67
C VAL A 91 3.18 9.76 17.29
N ALA A 92 3.31 9.73 18.63
CA ALA A 92 4.51 10.16 19.34
C ALA A 92 5.74 9.39 18.89
N PHE A 93 5.61 8.07 18.74
CA PHE A 93 6.71 7.23 18.26
C PHE A 93 7.15 7.63 16.84
N TYR A 94 6.22 7.80 15.90
CA TYR A 94 6.55 8.14 14.51
C TYR A 94 7.22 9.52 14.41
N LEU A 95 6.68 10.51 15.11
CA LEU A 95 7.22 11.86 15.12
C LEU A 95 8.60 11.92 15.83
N GLY A 96 8.74 11.23 16.96
CA GLY A 96 9.99 11.19 17.71
C GLY A 96 11.09 10.42 17.00
N ASP A 97 10.79 9.23 16.45
CA ASP A 97 11.78 8.38 15.74
C ASP A 97 12.24 9.04 14.43
N SER A 98 11.33 9.69 13.69
CA SER A 98 11.67 10.45 12.49
C SER A 98 12.33 11.80 12.78
N GLY A 99 12.13 12.38 13.95
CA GLY A 99 12.54 13.75 14.26
C GLY A 99 11.72 14.80 13.50
N ALA A 100 10.45 14.52 13.21
CA ALA A 100 9.58 15.44 12.49
C ALA A 100 9.45 16.78 13.22
N LYS A 101 9.59 17.90 12.48
CA LYS A 101 9.49 19.27 13.02
C LYS A 101 8.06 19.80 12.97
N VAL A 102 7.28 19.37 12.01
CA VAL A 102 5.91 19.82 11.76
C VAL A 102 5.02 18.59 11.60
N LEU A 103 3.78 18.70 12.09
CA LEU A 103 2.72 17.73 11.83
C LEU A 103 1.57 18.40 11.11
N VAL A 104 1.13 17.84 9.99
CA VAL A 104 -0.10 18.22 9.29
C VAL A 104 -1.11 17.09 9.48
N THR A 105 -2.28 17.39 10.06
CA THR A 105 -3.32 16.42 10.37
C THR A 105 -4.71 16.90 9.92
N PHE A 106 -5.75 16.17 10.28
CA PHE A 106 -7.15 16.46 10.00
C PHE A 106 -7.93 16.56 11.31
N ALA A 107 -8.91 17.44 11.37
CA ALA A 107 -9.72 17.69 12.58
C ALA A 107 -10.29 16.42 13.22
N GLY A 108 -10.70 15.44 12.38
CA GLY A 108 -11.24 14.16 12.86
C GLY A 108 -10.23 13.26 13.59
N PHE A 109 -8.92 13.52 13.48
CA PHE A 109 -7.84 12.76 14.13
C PHE A 109 -7.06 13.59 15.14
N LEU A 110 -7.47 14.85 15.37
CA LEU A 110 -6.71 15.86 16.10
C LEU A 110 -6.43 15.46 17.56
N GLU A 111 -7.32 14.74 18.23
CA GLU A 111 -7.12 14.36 19.62
C GLU A 111 -5.88 13.48 19.81
N ASP A 112 -5.76 12.40 19.05
CA ASP A 112 -4.60 11.51 19.10
C ASP A 112 -3.33 12.17 18.49
N ALA A 113 -3.50 12.94 17.42
CA ALA A 113 -2.43 13.68 16.75
C ALA A 113 -1.77 14.71 17.69
N ALA A 114 -2.55 15.52 18.39
CA ALA A 114 -2.05 16.54 19.31
C ALA A 114 -1.37 15.93 20.54
N LYS A 115 -1.94 14.84 21.10
CA LYS A 115 -1.31 14.10 22.21
C LYS A 115 0.06 13.59 21.81
N GLY A 116 0.13 12.92 20.64
CA GLY A 116 1.39 12.37 20.12
C GLY A 116 2.42 13.46 19.78
N ALA A 117 1.99 14.57 19.17
CA ALA A 117 2.85 15.70 18.87
C ALA A 117 3.42 16.34 20.15
N ALA A 118 2.61 16.52 21.18
CA ALA A 118 3.05 17.06 22.47
C ALA A 118 4.09 16.15 23.15
N GLU A 119 3.86 14.83 23.16
CA GLU A 119 4.79 13.83 23.70
C GLU A 119 6.11 13.79 22.93
N ALA A 120 6.05 13.91 21.59
CA ALA A 120 7.24 13.98 20.73
C ALA A 120 7.94 15.34 20.74
N GLY A 121 7.37 16.37 21.37
CA GLY A 121 7.90 17.73 21.40
C GLY A 121 7.72 18.53 20.11
N VAL A 122 6.83 18.11 19.21
CA VAL A 122 6.47 18.81 17.97
C VAL A 122 5.51 19.95 18.30
N LYS A 123 5.96 21.19 18.08
CA LYS A 123 5.21 22.42 18.45
C LYS A 123 4.32 22.92 17.31
N ASP A 124 4.71 22.68 16.07
CA ASP A 124 4.01 23.17 14.90
C ASP A 124 3.07 22.09 14.35
N VAL A 125 1.85 22.11 14.89
CA VAL A 125 0.75 21.23 14.45
C VAL A 125 -0.26 22.04 13.67
N PHE A 126 -0.55 21.60 12.45
CA PHE A 126 -1.56 22.21 11.58
C PHE A 126 -2.65 21.18 11.27
N ALA A 127 -3.90 21.62 11.23
CA ALA A 127 -5.01 20.71 10.95
C ALA A 127 -5.99 21.29 9.94
N VAL A 128 -6.38 20.46 8.99
CA VAL A 128 -7.47 20.74 8.06
C VAL A 128 -8.79 20.65 8.83
N GLY A 129 -9.65 21.65 8.66
CA GLY A 129 -10.99 21.69 9.27
C GLY A 129 -11.02 22.21 10.70
N VAL A 130 -9.96 22.86 11.20
CA VAL A 130 -9.97 23.60 12.46
C VAL A 130 -10.06 25.11 12.21
N GLN A 131 -10.59 25.85 13.19
CA GLN A 131 -10.70 27.29 13.15
C GLN A 131 -9.55 27.96 13.92
N GLU A 132 -9.33 29.26 13.67
CA GLU A 132 -8.44 30.09 14.48
C GLU A 132 -8.83 30.06 15.96
N GLY A 133 -7.81 30.03 16.84
CA GLY A 133 -8.02 29.93 18.28
C GLY A 133 -8.21 28.50 18.81
N ASN A 134 -8.01 27.48 17.99
CA ASN A 134 -7.90 26.10 18.48
C ASN A 134 -6.60 25.93 19.26
N ASP A 135 -6.67 25.41 20.51
CA ASP A 135 -5.50 25.26 21.38
C ASP A 135 -4.58 24.11 20.97
N ALA A 136 -5.06 23.13 20.20
CA ALA A 136 -4.33 21.90 19.85
C ALA A 136 -3.64 21.98 18.50
N ALA A 137 -4.12 22.79 17.55
CA ALA A 137 -3.54 22.95 16.23
C ALA A 137 -3.89 24.28 15.58
N LYS A 138 -3.01 24.77 14.73
CA LYS A 138 -3.24 25.91 13.85
C LYS A 138 -4.07 25.46 12.62
N PRO A 139 -4.91 26.34 12.04
CA PRO A 139 -5.55 26.06 10.76
C PRO A 139 -4.55 25.74 9.66
N PHE A 140 -4.84 24.72 8.85
CA PHE A 140 -4.01 24.33 7.70
C PHE A 140 -3.73 25.50 6.73
N GLU A 141 -4.72 26.37 6.55
CA GLU A 141 -4.69 27.54 5.68
C GLU A 141 -3.58 28.53 6.06
N GLN A 142 -3.12 28.53 7.31
CA GLN A 142 -1.98 29.37 7.73
C GLN A 142 -0.66 28.94 7.06
N LEU A 143 -0.48 27.66 6.73
CA LEU A 143 0.67 27.20 5.94
C LEU A 143 0.63 27.71 4.49
N LEU A 144 -0.55 28.06 3.98
CA LEU A 144 -0.77 28.57 2.63
C LEU A 144 -0.83 30.09 2.56
N ALA A 145 -0.65 30.80 3.69
CA ALA A 145 -0.82 32.25 3.76
C ALA A 145 0.28 33.03 3.03
N THR A 146 1.46 32.45 2.91
CA THR A 146 2.60 33.08 2.21
C THR A 146 2.51 32.86 0.70
N GLU A 147 2.39 33.95 -0.06
CA GLU A 147 2.55 33.92 -1.51
C GLU A 147 4.04 34.13 -1.82
N PRO A 148 4.78 33.11 -2.33
CA PRO A 148 6.18 33.29 -2.66
C PRO A 148 6.36 34.17 -3.90
N GLU A 149 7.38 35.00 -3.96
CA GLU A 149 7.69 35.82 -5.15
C GLU A 149 8.04 34.98 -6.37
N HIS A 150 8.64 33.82 -6.14
CA HIS A 150 9.01 32.83 -7.14
C HIS A 150 8.57 31.44 -6.69
N PRO A 151 8.28 30.53 -7.64
CA PRO A 151 7.96 29.14 -7.31
C PRO A 151 9.04 28.52 -6.45
N VAL A 152 8.65 27.93 -5.31
CA VAL A 152 9.58 27.24 -4.41
C VAL A 152 9.93 25.87 -5.00
N PHE A 153 11.23 25.61 -5.15
CA PHE A 153 11.69 24.33 -5.66
C PHE A 153 13.15 24.08 -5.23
N GLU A 154 13.33 23.45 -4.09
CA GLU A 154 14.65 23.11 -3.58
C GLU A 154 15.27 21.96 -4.38
N SER A 155 16.51 22.15 -4.78
CA SER A 155 17.27 21.15 -5.51
C SER A 155 17.74 20.05 -4.57
N ARG A 156 17.53 18.77 -4.98
CA ARG A 156 17.96 17.60 -4.22
C ARG A 156 18.89 16.71 -5.05
N GLU A 157 19.61 15.83 -4.39
CA GLU A 157 20.29 14.75 -5.10
C GLU A 157 19.33 13.56 -5.30
N PRO A 158 19.47 12.78 -6.38
CA PRO A 158 18.56 11.67 -6.66
C PRO A 158 18.41 10.68 -5.50
N GLN A 159 19.48 10.48 -4.74
CA GLN A 159 19.54 9.54 -3.62
C GLN A 159 19.17 10.16 -2.26
N ASP A 160 18.85 11.47 -2.23
CA ASP A 160 18.33 12.07 -1.00
C ASP A 160 16.98 11.43 -0.65
N THR A 161 16.72 11.26 0.64
CA THR A 161 15.44 10.75 1.13
C THR A 161 14.34 11.73 0.84
N ALA A 162 13.28 11.27 0.18
CA ALA A 162 12.07 12.05 -0.14
C ALA A 162 10.91 11.68 0.80
N VAL A 163 10.82 10.39 1.16
CA VAL A 163 9.71 9.84 1.97
C VAL A 163 10.27 8.81 2.95
N ILE A 164 9.71 8.79 4.15
CA ILE A 164 9.91 7.71 5.13
C ILE A 164 8.58 7.02 5.35
N ILE A 165 8.49 5.74 4.99
CA ILE A 165 7.30 4.90 5.21
C ILE A 165 7.58 3.96 6.37
N TYR A 166 6.78 4.05 7.43
CA TYR A 166 6.89 3.14 8.56
C TYR A 166 6.19 1.81 8.29
N THR A 167 6.91 0.72 8.52
CA THR A 167 6.39 -0.64 8.38
C THR A 167 6.29 -1.31 9.74
N SER A 168 5.30 -2.18 9.93
CA SER A 168 5.20 -3.02 11.12
C SER A 168 6.29 -4.10 11.06
N GLY A 169 7.45 -3.79 11.62
CA GLY A 169 8.58 -4.73 11.67
C GLY A 169 8.25 -6.04 12.37
N THR A 170 9.00 -7.09 12.05
CA THR A 170 8.90 -8.42 12.68
C THR A 170 9.22 -8.40 14.18
N THR A 171 9.93 -7.38 14.67
CA THR A 171 10.42 -7.23 16.04
C THR A 171 9.52 -6.41 16.97
N GLY A 172 8.32 -6.01 16.52
CA GLY A 172 7.30 -5.34 17.35
C GLY A 172 7.24 -3.82 17.25
N LYS A 173 8.34 -3.10 17.05
CA LYS A 173 8.32 -1.64 16.79
C LYS A 173 8.40 -1.34 15.30
N PRO A 174 7.63 -0.36 14.79
CA PRO A 174 7.71 0.05 13.39
C PRO A 174 9.12 0.54 13.02
N LYS A 175 9.51 0.31 11.75
CA LYS A 175 10.77 0.79 11.18
C LYS A 175 10.46 1.72 10.01
N GLY A 176 11.11 2.87 9.94
CA GLY A 176 10.98 3.83 8.84
C GLY A 176 11.86 3.44 7.65
N ALA A 177 11.27 2.98 6.54
CA ALA A 177 11.98 2.72 5.30
C ALA A 177 12.24 4.05 4.57
N GLU A 178 13.50 4.36 4.28
CA GLU A 178 13.90 5.59 3.58
C GLU A 178 13.85 5.41 2.07
N LEU A 179 12.91 6.08 1.42
CA LEU A 179 12.74 6.08 -0.03
C LEU A 179 13.32 7.36 -0.64
N SER A 180 14.22 7.20 -1.61
CA SER A 180 14.84 8.34 -2.27
C SER A 180 13.91 8.96 -3.33
N HIS A 181 14.22 10.20 -3.75
CA HIS A 181 13.57 10.85 -4.87
C HIS A 181 13.62 9.98 -6.14
N PHE A 182 14.78 9.37 -6.40
CA PHE A 182 14.98 8.51 -7.56
C PHE A 182 14.19 7.20 -7.47
N THR A 183 14.21 6.55 -6.31
CA THR A 183 13.46 5.31 -6.07
C THR A 183 11.97 5.50 -6.35
N LEU A 184 11.37 6.57 -5.82
CA LEU A 184 9.97 6.89 -6.03
C LEU A 184 9.66 7.29 -7.47
N TYR A 185 10.56 8.04 -8.13
CA TYR A 185 10.40 8.38 -9.55
C TYR A 185 10.40 7.12 -10.43
N MET A 186 11.35 6.22 -10.25
CA MET A 186 11.41 4.98 -11.01
C MET A 186 10.18 4.11 -10.76
N ASN A 187 9.68 4.08 -9.51
CA ASN A 187 8.51 3.30 -9.13
C ASN A 187 7.15 3.97 -9.46
N CYS A 188 7.15 5.14 -10.07
CA CYS A 188 5.95 5.70 -10.70
C CYS A 188 6.05 5.74 -12.24
N ASP A 189 7.23 5.98 -12.81
CA ASP A 189 7.42 6.04 -14.27
C ASP A 189 7.33 4.65 -14.92
N ILE A 190 7.96 3.64 -14.31
CA ILE A 190 7.97 2.28 -14.88
C ILE A 190 6.58 1.63 -14.80
N PRO A 191 5.91 1.53 -13.63
CA PRO A 191 4.57 0.97 -13.58
C PRO A 191 3.58 1.71 -14.46
N GLY A 192 3.62 3.04 -14.50
CA GLY A 192 2.72 3.81 -15.36
C GLY A 192 2.87 3.48 -16.85
N ARG A 193 4.10 3.16 -17.30
CA ARG A 193 4.32 2.65 -18.67
C ARG A 193 3.81 1.22 -18.85
N LEU A 194 3.94 0.36 -17.83
CA LEU A 194 3.41 -1.01 -17.85
C LEU A 194 1.88 -1.01 -17.86
N PHE A 195 1.25 -0.06 -17.17
CA PHE A 195 -0.21 0.11 -17.14
C PHE A 195 -0.75 0.78 -18.41
N ASP A 196 0.15 1.19 -19.32
CA ASP A 196 -0.21 2.03 -20.46
C ASP A 196 -1.05 3.25 -20.04
N MET A 197 -0.56 3.94 -18.99
CA MET A 197 -1.24 5.08 -18.38
C MET A 197 -1.34 6.24 -19.38
N GLN A 198 -2.57 6.64 -19.66
CA GLN A 198 -2.88 7.75 -20.56
C GLN A 198 -3.18 9.03 -19.77
N ASP A 199 -3.07 10.17 -20.44
CA ASP A 199 -3.35 11.44 -19.74
C ASP A 199 -4.85 11.69 -19.52
N ASP A 200 -5.75 11.01 -20.22
CA ASP A 200 -7.21 11.05 -19.99
C ASP A 200 -7.69 10.00 -18.96
N ASP A 201 -6.80 9.18 -18.39
CA ASP A 201 -7.19 8.25 -17.34
C ASP A 201 -7.68 8.94 -16.06
N VAL A 202 -8.74 8.37 -15.50
CA VAL A 202 -9.28 8.72 -14.19
C VAL A 202 -9.12 7.52 -13.25
N VAL A 203 -8.35 7.69 -12.19
CA VAL A 203 -7.97 6.62 -11.26
C VAL A 203 -8.77 6.71 -9.97
N ILE A 204 -9.50 5.64 -9.63
CA ILE A 204 -10.13 5.52 -8.31
C ILE A 204 -9.05 5.49 -7.23
N THR A 205 -9.07 6.49 -6.37
CA THR A 205 -8.09 6.66 -5.29
C THR A 205 -8.73 6.37 -3.94
N ALA A 206 -9.06 5.09 -3.73
CA ALA A 206 -9.58 4.56 -2.47
C ALA A 206 -8.49 3.95 -1.58
N LEU A 207 -7.35 3.56 -2.17
CA LEU A 207 -6.17 3.14 -1.41
C LEU A 207 -5.62 4.32 -0.60
N PRO A 208 -5.29 4.12 0.69
CA PRO A 208 -4.78 5.20 1.52
C PRO A 208 -3.48 5.79 0.97
N LEU A 209 -3.44 7.11 0.80
CA LEU A 209 -2.25 7.82 0.32
C LEU A 209 -1.09 7.83 1.32
N PHE A 210 -1.35 7.53 2.60
CA PHE A 210 -0.29 7.34 3.59
C PHE A 210 0.41 5.97 3.47
N HIS A 211 -0.11 5.05 2.66
CA HIS A 211 0.52 3.75 2.36
C HIS A 211 1.20 3.81 1.00
N VAL A 212 2.36 3.15 0.86
CA VAL A 212 3.20 3.22 -0.35
C VAL A 212 2.45 2.83 -1.62
N PHE A 213 1.48 1.91 -1.57
CA PHE A 213 0.68 1.53 -2.73
C PHE A 213 -0.16 2.73 -3.23
N GLY A 214 -0.92 3.38 -2.35
CA GLY A 214 -1.65 4.60 -2.68
C GLY A 214 -0.74 5.77 -3.05
N LEU A 215 0.38 5.95 -2.34
CA LEU A 215 1.32 7.05 -2.55
C LEU A 215 2.05 6.95 -3.89
N SER A 216 2.65 5.79 -4.18
CA SER A 216 3.56 5.59 -5.31
C SER A 216 2.81 5.11 -6.55
N SER A 217 2.11 3.96 -6.46
CA SER A 217 1.42 3.37 -7.61
C SER A 217 0.23 4.22 -8.06
N VAL A 218 -0.59 4.72 -7.12
CA VAL A 218 -1.75 5.55 -7.49
C VAL A 218 -1.34 7.00 -7.68
N MET A 219 -0.95 7.72 -6.61
CA MET A 219 -0.79 9.18 -6.64
C MET A 219 0.38 9.64 -7.53
N ASN A 220 1.60 9.15 -7.27
CA ASN A 220 2.76 9.62 -8.03
C ASN A 220 2.67 9.21 -9.49
N THR A 221 2.16 8.00 -9.80
CA THR A 221 1.95 7.53 -11.17
C THR A 221 0.92 8.40 -11.89
N THR A 222 -0.23 8.64 -11.28
CA THR A 222 -1.27 9.49 -11.89
C THR A 222 -0.74 10.89 -12.18
N VAL A 223 -0.03 11.51 -11.22
CA VAL A 223 0.56 12.85 -11.42
C VAL A 223 1.63 12.83 -12.50
N ARG A 224 2.50 11.80 -12.53
CA ARG A 224 3.58 11.67 -13.54
C ARG A 224 3.04 11.59 -14.97
N PHE A 225 1.92 10.92 -15.18
CA PHE A 225 1.30 10.76 -16.50
C PHE A 225 0.20 11.78 -16.80
N THR A 226 0.02 12.77 -15.93
CA THR A 226 -0.98 13.82 -16.11
C THR A 226 -2.43 13.30 -16.08
N GLY A 227 -2.70 12.20 -15.37
CA GLY A 227 -4.04 11.63 -15.14
C GLY A 227 -4.86 12.43 -14.12
N THR A 228 -6.05 11.93 -13.79
CA THR A 228 -6.94 12.50 -12.78
C THR A 228 -7.18 11.47 -11.66
N MET A 229 -7.09 11.87 -10.40
CA MET A 229 -7.45 11.02 -9.25
C MET A 229 -8.87 11.33 -8.80
N SER A 230 -9.72 10.32 -8.70
CA SER A 230 -11.02 10.44 -8.05
C SER A 230 -10.87 9.97 -6.59
N LEU A 231 -10.80 10.95 -5.67
CA LEU A 231 -10.43 10.74 -4.27
C LEU A 231 -11.62 10.19 -3.48
N ILE A 232 -11.36 9.11 -2.75
CA ILE A 232 -12.29 8.51 -1.79
C ILE A 232 -11.61 8.51 -0.41
N PRO A 233 -12.03 9.38 0.51
CA PRO A 233 -11.38 9.53 1.82
C PRO A 233 -11.45 8.27 2.70
N ARG A 234 -12.49 7.47 2.53
CA ARG A 234 -12.70 6.19 3.21
C ARG A 234 -13.37 5.23 2.26
N PHE A 235 -12.79 4.04 2.10
CA PHE A 235 -13.36 2.99 1.25
C PHE A 235 -14.77 2.61 1.72
N ASP A 236 -15.69 2.64 0.77
CA ASP A 236 -17.04 2.09 0.84
C ASP A 236 -17.42 1.62 -0.57
N ALA A 237 -17.93 0.41 -0.72
CA ALA A 237 -18.16 -0.19 -2.03
C ALA A 237 -19.20 0.58 -2.87
N GLY A 238 -20.27 1.07 -2.23
CA GLY A 238 -21.29 1.88 -2.90
C GLY A 238 -20.71 3.21 -3.38
N THR A 239 -19.95 3.89 -2.53
CA THR A 239 -19.24 5.13 -2.88
C THR A 239 -18.27 4.92 -4.04
N VAL A 240 -17.53 3.80 -4.08
CA VAL A 240 -16.63 3.47 -5.20
C VAL A 240 -17.42 3.30 -6.49
N LEU A 241 -18.50 2.51 -6.49
CA LEU A 241 -19.34 2.27 -7.67
C LEU A 241 -19.98 3.56 -8.20
N GLU A 242 -20.51 4.40 -7.31
CA GLU A 242 -21.03 5.72 -7.65
C GLU A 242 -19.97 6.62 -8.27
N THR A 243 -18.76 6.62 -7.69
CA THR A 243 -17.63 7.41 -8.14
C THR A 243 -17.14 6.97 -9.52
N ILE A 244 -17.07 5.64 -9.78
CA ILE A 244 -16.74 5.12 -11.12
C ILE A 244 -17.69 5.66 -12.16
N GLN A 245 -19.00 5.59 -11.91
CA GLN A 245 -20.03 6.09 -12.83
C GLN A 245 -20.00 7.60 -13.00
N ARG A 246 -19.89 8.36 -11.88
CA ARG A 246 -19.92 9.84 -11.87
C ARG A 246 -18.74 10.44 -12.61
N ASP A 247 -17.53 9.97 -12.24
CA ASP A 247 -16.28 10.57 -12.71
C ASP A 247 -15.71 9.86 -13.95
N LYS A 248 -16.41 8.83 -14.46
CA LYS A 248 -16.00 8.03 -15.61
C LYS A 248 -14.62 7.40 -15.41
N ALA A 249 -14.40 6.80 -14.22
CA ALA A 249 -13.13 6.21 -13.88
C ALA A 249 -12.73 5.08 -14.85
N THR A 250 -11.44 5.04 -15.18
CA THR A 250 -10.86 4.10 -16.17
C THR A 250 -9.96 3.07 -15.53
N ILE A 251 -9.39 3.39 -14.36
CA ILE A 251 -8.45 2.51 -13.64
C ILE A 251 -8.90 2.40 -12.18
N MET A 252 -8.86 1.17 -11.65
CA MET A 252 -9.04 0.89 -10.23
C MET A 252 -7.88 0.08 -9.69
N GLU A 253 -7.16 0.64 -8.72
CA GLU A 253 -6.17 -0.08 -7.92
C GLU A 253 -6.77 -0.41 -6.55
N GLY A 254 -6.59 -1.64 -6.08
CA GLY A 254 -7.18 -2.08 -4.83
C GLY A 254 -6.49 -3.29 -4.20
N VAL A 255 -6.94 -3.65 -3.01
CA VAL A 255 -6.58 -4.90 -2.33
C VAL A 255 -7.72 -5.92 -2.51
N PRO A 256 -7.46 -7.23 -2.35
CA PRO A 256 -8.48 -8.27 -2.63
C PRO A 256 -9.82 -8.06 -1.93
N THR A 257 -9.80 -7.58 -0.69
CA THR A 257 -11.03 -7.31 0.09
C THR A 257 -11.90 -6.20 -0.52
N MET A 258 -11.31 -5.23 -1.24
CA MET A 258 -12.07 -4.20 -1.96
C MET A 258 -12.79 -4.81 -3.15
N PHE A 259 -12.15 -5.68 -3.92
CA PHE A 259 -12.77 -6.39 -5.05
C PHE A 259 -13.93 -7.29 -4.58
N VAL A 260 -13.74 -8.02 -3.48
CA VAL A 260 -14.79 -8.83 -2.85
C VAL A 260 -15.99 -7.96 -2.44
N ALA A 261 -15.75 -6.81 -1.81
CA ALA A 261 -16.81 -5.90 -1.38
C ALA A 261 -17.61 -5.32 -2.56
N LEU A 262 -16.94 -4.99 -3.67
CA LEU A 262 -17.60 -4.53 -4.89
C LEU A 262 -18.46 -5.61 -5.54
N LEU A 263 -17.94 -6.85 -5.64
CA LEU A 263 -18.65 -8.00 -6.18
C LEU A 263 -19.95 -8.30 -5.42
N HIS A 264 -19.93 -8.16 -4.10
CA HIS A 264 -21.07 -8.49 -3.24
C HIS A 264 -21.95 -7.29 -2.90
N HIS A 265 -21.70 -6.11 -3.49
CA HIS A 265 -22.57 -4.96 -3.25
C HIS A 265 -23.97 -5.22 -3.82
N PRO A 266 -25.05 -5.06 -3.02
CA PRO A 266 -26.42 -5.46 -3.42
C PRO A 266 -26.92 -4.75 -4.67
N ASP A 267 -26.48 -3.51 -4.89
CA ASP A 267 -26.90 -2.68 -6.01
C ASP A 267 -25.84 -2.58 -7.13
N VAL A 268 -24.85 -3.48 -7.19
CA VAL A 268 -23.74 -3.39 -8.17
C VAL A 268 -24.24 -3.28 -9.62
N ASP A 269 -25.34 -3.96 -9.96
CA ASP A 269 -25.94 -3.92 -11.30
C ASP A 269 -26.63 -2.61 -11.69
N ARG A 270 -26.78 -1.67 -10.74
CA ARG A 270 -27.37 -0.35 -11.00
C ARG A 270 -26.36 0.68 -11.47
N TYR A 271 -25.06 0.41 -11.31
CA TYR A 271 -24.00 1.34 -11.66
C TYR A 271 -23.39 1.03 -13.03
N ASP A 272 -23.16 2.06 -13.82
CA ASP A 272 -22.42 1.96 -15.06
C ASP A 272 -20.91 2.02 -14.78
N VAL A 273 -20.26 0.86 -14.87
CA VAL A 273 -18.81 0.70 -14.65
C VAL A 273 -18.06 0.43 -15.95
N SER A 274 -18.72 0.59 -17.09
CA SER A 274 -18.18 0.25 -18.43
C SER A 274 -16.99 1.09 -18.87
N THR A 275 -16.69 2.18 -18.15
CA THR A 275 -15.50 3.01 -18.42
C THR A 275 -14.22 2.40 -17.87
N LEU A 276 -14.30 1.45 -16.93
CA LEU A 276 -13.11 0.76 -16.45
C LEU A 276 -12.43 -0.02 -17.57
N ARG A 277 -11.15 0.24 -17.79
CA ARG A 277 -10.32 -0.49 -18.76
C ARG A 277 -9.30 -1.42 -18.10
N MET A 278 -8.99 -1.17 -16.82
CA MET A 278 -7.98 -1.93 -16.07
C MET A 278 -8.28 -1.90 -14.57
N SER A 279 -8.00 -3.03 -13.94
CA SER A 279 -7.94 -3.13 -12.47
C SER A 279 -6.63 -3.74 -12.03
N ILE A 280 -6.07 -3.26 -10.90
CA ILE A 280 -4.79 -3.71 -10.37
C ILE A 280 -4.99 -4.16 -8.94
N SER A 281 -4.57 -5.39 -8.64
CA SER A 281 -4.58 -5.93 -7.29
C SER A 281 -3.17 -6.04 -6.73
N GLY A 282 -3.00 -5.65 -5.46
CA GLY A 282 -1.72 -5.75 -4.76
C GLY A 282 -1.90 -5.73 -3.24
N GLY A 283 -0.77 -5.81 -2.51
CA GLY A 283 -0.73 -5.74 -1.06
C GLY A 283 -1.13 -7.02 -0.32
N ALA A 284 -1.86 -7.91 -0.96
CA ALA A 284 -2.18 -9.27 -0.53
C ALA A 284 -2.47 -10.14 -1.75
N PRO A 285 -2.33 -11.47 -1.65
CA PRO A 285 -2.73 -12.37 -2.73
C PRO A 285 -4.23 -12.28 -3.00
N ILE A 286 -4.61 -12.22 -4.28
CA ILE A 286 -6.01 -12.28 -4.67
C ILE A 286 -6.38 -13.71 -5.06
N PRO A 287 -7.48 -14.30 -4.51
CA PRO A 287 -7.95 -15.61 -4.95
C PRO A 287 -8.39 -15.60 -6.42
N ALA A 288 -8.09 -16.65 -7.17
CA ALA A 288 -8.44 -16.74 -8.59
C ALA A 288 -9.96 -16.63 -8.81
N GLU A 289 -10.75 -17.22 -7.93
CA GLU A 289 -12.20 -17.18 -7.97
C GLU A 289 -12.72 -15.73 -7.88
N VAL A 290 -12.07 -14.88 -7.08
CA VAL A 290 -12.41 -13.46 -6.97
C VAL A 290 -12.04 -12.72 -8.25
N MET A 291 -10.85 -13.00 -8.81
CA MET A 291 -10.43 -12.44 -10.09
C MET A 291 -11.43 -12.78 -11.21
N ASP A 292 -11.70 -14.07 -11.39
CA ASP A 292 -12.60 -14.57 -12.44
C ASP A 292 -14.01 -13.99 -12.30
N ALA A 293 -14.57 -13.99 -11.07
CA ALA A 293 -15.87 -13.41 -10.80
C ALA A 293 -15.93 -11.89 -11.07
N PHE A 294 -14.88 -11.16 -10.70
CA PHE A 294 -14.79 -9.72 -10.93
C PHE A 294 -14.68 -9.41 -12.43
N GLU A 295 -13.82 -10.11 -13.14
CA GLU A 295 -13.65 -9.95 -14.58
C GLU A 295 -14.92 -10.28 -15.36
N GLN A 296 -15.61 -11.33 -14.97
CA GLN A 296 -16.91 -11.70 -15.56
C GLN A 296 -17.98 -10.63 -15.29
N LYS A 297 -18.00 -10.07 -14.06
CA LYS A 297 -19.03 -9.13 -13.64
C LYS A 297 -18.79 -7.71 -14.18
N PHE A 298 -17.54 -7.25 -14.13
CA PHE A 298 -17.16 -5.86 -14.47
C PHE A 298 -16.66 -5.72 -15.92
N GLY A 299 -16.35 -6.83 -16.60
CA GLY A 299 -15.81 -6.81 -17.97
C GLY A 299 -14.39 -6.26 -18.06
N VAL A 300 -13.66 -6.22 -16.95
CA VAL A 300 -12.32 -5.65 -16.86
C VAL A 300 -11.35 -6.62 -16.20
N VAL A 301 -10.14 -6.72 -16.77
CA VAL A 301 -9.08 -7.62 -16.28
C VAL A 301 -8.45 -7.08 -15.00
N ILE A 302 -8.19 -7.97 -14.04
CA ILE A 302 -7.35 -7.69 -12.88
C ILE A 302 -5.91 -8.15 -13.17
N LEU A 303 -4.97 -7.24 -13.05
CA LEU A 303 -3.54 -7.53 -13.11
C LEU A 303 -2.98 -7.51 -11.67
N GLU A 304 -2.29 -8.58 -11.28
CA GLU A 304 -1.70 -8.70 -9.95
C GLU A 304 -0.24 -8.26 -9.98
N GLY A 305 0.13 -7.43 -8.99
CA GLY A 305 1.49 -7.00 -8.74
C GLY A 305 1.93 -7.27 -7.31
N TYR A 306 3.25 -7.34 -7.11
CA TYR A 306 3.86 -7.54 -5.81
C TYR A 306 4.89 -6.47 -5.52
N GLY A 307 4.93 -6.08 -4.25
CA GLY A 307 5.93 -5.19 -3.70
C GLY A 307 5.70 -4.91 -2.22
N LEU A 308 6.60 -4.13 -1.65
CA LEU A 308 6.64 -3.80 -0.24
C LEU A 308 6.84 -2.29 -0.06
N SER A 309 6.69 -1.81 1.17
CA SER A 309 7.07 -0.43 1.52
C SER A 309 8.54 -0.18 1.24
N GLU A 310 9.39 -1.15 1.51
CA GLU A 310 10.83 -1.17 1.29
C GLU A 310 11.23 -1.19 -0.20
N THR A 311 10.29 -1.48 -1.08
CA THR A 311 10.50 -1.48 -2.54
C THR A 311 9.70 -0.38 -3.26
N ALA A 312 9.28 0.65 -2.55
CA ALA A 312 8.55 1.82 -3.03
C ALA A 312 7.24 1.49 -3.76
N SER A 313 6.66 0.34 -3.61
CA SER A 313 5.43 -0.26 -4.11
C SER A 313 5.67 -1.48 -5.02
N THR A 314 6.12 -1.31 -6.24
CA THR A 314 6.13 -2.38 -7.26
C THR A 314 7.51 -3.00 -7.44
N THR A 315 7.60 -4.31 -7.31
CA THR A 315 8.80 -5.14 -7.56
C THR A 315 8.61 -6.03 -8.78
N THR A 316 7.46 -6.74 -8.84
CA THR A 316 7.06 -7.58 -9.98
C THR A 316 5.64 -7.24 -10.40
N PHE A 317 5.30 -7.49 -11.67
CA PHE A 317 3.98 -7.17 -12.20
C PHE A 317 3.59 -8.09 -13.38
N ASN A 318 2.30 -8.44 -13.47
CA ASN A 318 1.68 -9.04 -14.64
C ASN A 318 1.26 -7.92 -15.60
N VAL A 319 1.82 -7.90 -16.81
CA VAL A 319 1.70 -6.74 -17.72
C VAL A 319 0.44 -6.75 -18.59
N SER A 320 -0.17 -7.91 -18.85
CA SER A 320 -1.37 -8.01 -19.68
C SER A 320 -2.20 -9.25 -19.34
N ALA A 321 -3.45 -9.27 -19.81
CA ALA A 321 -4.34 -10.40 -19.68
C ALA A 321 -3.83 -11.67 -20.38
N GLU A 322 -3.19 -11.48 -21.53
CA GLU A 322 -2.71 -12.55 -22.38
C GLU A 322 -1.46 -13.22 -21.82
N GLU A 323 -0.59 -12.43 -21.15
CA GLU A 323 0.70 -12.91 -20.65
C GLU A 323 0.66 -13.31 -19.16
N ARG A 324 -0.36 -12.82 -18.41
CA ARG A 324 -0.44 -13.13 -16.97
C ARG A 324 -0.60 -14.62 -16.72
N LYS A 325 -0.03 -15.07 -15.62
CA LYS A 325 -0.28 -16.41 -15.09
C LYS A 325 -1.09 -16.31 -13.80
N ALA A 326 -2.12 -17.13 -13.68
CA ALA A 326 -2.91 -17.25 -12.46
C ALA A 326 -2.00 -17.53 -11.24
N TYR A 327 -2.27 -16.89 -10.11
CA TYR A 327 -1.51 -16.99 -8.85
C TYR A 327 -0.08 -16.44 -8.90
N SER A 328 0.39 -15.96 -10.06
CA SER A 328 1.69 -15.33 -10.20
C SER A 328 1.59 -13.85 -9.87
N VAL A 329 2.62 -13.33 -9.21
CA VAL A 329 2.82 -11.90 -9.00
C VAL A 329 3.58 -11.23 -10.16
N GLY A 330 3.70 -11.92 -11.29
CA GLY A 330 4.30 -11.41 -12.51
C GLY A 330 5.83 -11.56 -12.58
N LYS A 331 6.42 -10.76 -13.45
CA LYS A 331 7.87 -10.70 -13.71
C LYS A 331 8.47 -9.43 -13.09
N PRO A 332 9.79 -9.39 -12.82
CA PRO A 332 10.46 -8.20 -12.34
C PRO A 332 10.23 -7.02 -13.28
N ILE A 333 9.93 -5.84 -12.71
CA ILE A 333 9.80 -4.62 -13.50
C ILE A 333 11.18 -4.17 -14.02
N TRP A 334 11.22 -3.33 -15.03
CA TRP A 334 12.46 -2.83 -15.59
C TRP A 334 13.40 -2.21 -14.53
N GLY A 335 14.69 -2.50 -14.62
CA GLY A 335 15.69 -1.99 -13.68
C GLY A 335 15.71 -2.72 -12.33
N THR A 336 15.02 -3.87 -12.23
CA THR A 336 14.90 -4.72 -11.05
C THR A 336 15.45 -6.11 -11.34
N GLU A 337 16.24 -6.64 -10.42
CA GLU A 337 16.60 -8.05 -10.38
C GLU A 337 15.89 -8.70 -9.19
N THR A 338 15.20 -9.80 -9.44
CA THR A 338 14.52 -10.59 -8.42
C THR A 338 14.93 -12.04 -8.57
N ALA A 339 15.16 -12.73 -7.46
CA ALA A 339 15.62 -14.10 -7.43
C ALA A 339 15.08 -14.84 -6.19
N ILE A 340 15.29 -16.14 -6.15
CA ILE A 340 14.95 -17.00 -5.02
C ILE A 340 16.23 -17.37 -4.27
N TRP A 341 16.24 -17.15 -2.96
CA TRP A 341 17.39 -17.35 -2.07
C TRP A 341 17.14 -18.51 -1.13
N SER A 342 18.04 -19.50 -1.16
CA SER A 342 17.95 -20.68 -0.29
C SER A 342 18.43 -20.40 1.14
N GLU A 343 18.12 -21.29 2.07
CA GLU A 343 18.57 -21.18 3.46
C GLU A 343 20.10 -21.28 3.62
N ASP A 344 20.78 -21.98 2.70
CA ASP A 344 22.24 -22.10 2.68
C ASP A 344 22.95 -20.93 1.95
N GLY A 345 22.22 -19.87 1.63
CA GLY A 345 22.79 -18.62 1.13
C GLY A 345 23.12 -18.61 -0.36
N LYS A 346 22.37 -19.35 -1.20
CA LYS A 346 22.59 -19.45 -2.65
C LYS A 346 21.33 -19.06 -3.41
N LEU A 347 21.51 -18.58 -4.64
CA LEU A 347 20.42 -18.41 -5.58
C LEU A 347 19.94 -19.77 -6.10
N LEU A 348 18.64 -20.00 -6.06
CA LEU A 348 18.00 -21.19 -6.60
C LEU A 348 17.66 -20.98 -8.08
N PRO A 349 17.78 -22.02 -8.92
CA PRO A 349 17.34 -21.97 -10.30
C PRO A 349 15.81 -21.94 -10.39
N PRO A 350 15.22 -21.53 -11.54
CA PRO A 350 13.79 -21.67 -11.78
C PRO A 350 13.30 -23.10 -11.56
N GLY A 351 12.07 -23.24 -11.09
CA GLY A 351 11.41 -24.52 -10.83
C GLY A 351 10.48 -24.46 -9.62
N LYS A 352 9.30 -25.04 -9.74
CA LYS A 352 8.27 -25.02 -8.70
C LYS A 352 8.71 -25.64 -7.36
N ASP A 353 9.63 -26.60 -7.42
CA ASP A 353 10.14 -27.27 -6.22
C ASP A 353 11.28 -26.48 -5.53
N ASN A 354 11.79 -25.43 -6.17
CA ASN A 354 12.87 -24.58 -5.69
C ASN A 354 12.31 -23.40 -4.88
N VAL A 355 11.61 -23.70 -3.78
CA VAL A 355 11.06 -22.70 -2.89
C VAL A 355 12.14 -22.15 -1.97
N GLY A 356 12.23 -20.82 -1.89
CA GLY A 356 13.15 -20.09 -1.01
C GLY A 356 12.66 -18.67 -0.76
N GLU A 357 13.47 -17.85 -0.12
CA GLU A 357 13.14 -16.45 0.12
C GLU A 357 13.27 -15.64 -1.17
N LEU A 358 12.24 -14.87 -1.49
CA LEU A 358 12.30 -13.90 -2.57
C LEU A 358 13.21 -12.75 -2.17
N VAL A 359 14.24 -12.49 -2.98
CA VAL A 359 15.18 -11.40 -2.79
C VAL A 359 15.18 -10.51 -4.03
N THR A 360 15.41 -9.21 -3.81
CA THR A 360 15.40 -8.25 -4.92
C THR A 360 16.48 -7.18 -4.75
N ARG A 361 16.90 -6.59 -5.87
CA ARG A 361 17.78 -5.42 -5.91
C ARG A 361 17.47 -4.57 -7.13
N GLY A 362 17.75 -3.28 -7.04
CA GLY A 362 17.50 -2.35 -8.16
C GLY A 362 17.10 -0.96 -7.68
N SER A 363 16.69 -0.14 -8.63
CA SER A 363 16.33 1.27 -8.39
C SER A 363 15.10 1.46 -7.50
N HIS A 364 14.28 0.43 -7.34
CA HIS A 364 13.03 0.45 -6.56
C HIS A 364 13.25 0.18 -5.05
N VAL A 365 14.44 -0.24 -4.63
CA VAL A 365 14.70 -0.64 -3.23
C VAL A 365 15.07 0.59 -2.38
N MET A 366 14.60 0.60 -1.14
CA MET A 366 14.91 1.64 -0.15
C MET A 366 16.41 1.81 0.08
N LYS A 367 16.81 2.93 0.65
CA LYS A 367 18.19 3.19 1.11
C LYS A 367 18.54 2.34 2.33
N GLY A 368 17.59 2.10 3.21
CA GLY A 368 17.70 1.39 4.47
C GLY A 368 16.63 1.82 5.44
N TYR A 369 16.71 1.33 6.66
CA TYR A 369 15.83 1.73 7.75
C TYR A 369 16.43 2.91 8.53
N LEU A 370 15.67 3.98 8.68
CA LEU A 370 16.03 5.20 9.40
C LEU A 370 16.60 4.87 10.79
N ASN A 371 17.80 5.34 11.09
CA ASN A 371 18.47 5.17 12.38
C ASN A 371 18.59 3.69 12.85
N ARG A 372 18.62 2.73 11.92
CA ARG A 372 18.69 1.29 12.22
C ARG A 372 19.73 0.58 11.33
N PRO A 373 21.04 0.87 11.52
CA PRO A 373 22.09 0.32 10.64
C PRO A 373 22.18 -1.21 10.71
N GLU A 374 21.99 -1.83 11.88
CA GLU A 374 22.03 -3.28 12.03
C GLU A 374 20.85 -3.95 11.28
N ALA A 375 19.63 -3.42 11.43
CA ALA A 375 18.46 -3.93 10.72
C ALA A 375 18.58 -3.73 9.20
N THR A 376 19.24 -2.65 8.78
CA THR A 376 19.55 -2.40 7.37
C THR A 376 20.56 -3.42 6.85
N ALA A 377 21.64 -3.66 7.58
CA ALA A 377 22.65 -4.65 7.19
C ALA A 377 22.06 -6.06 7.09
N GLU A 378 21.18 -6.45 8.03
CA GLU A 378 20.44 -7.72 7.98
C GLU A 378 19.55 -7.81 6.76
N ALA A 379 18.78 -6.75 6.46
CA ALA A 379 17.85 -6.71 5.34
C ALA A 379 18.57 -6.75 3.97
N PHE A 380 19.85 -6.36 3.91
CA PHE A 380 20.66 -6.34 2.68
C PHE A 380 21.76 -7.40 2.65
N ALA A 381 21.59 -8.51 3.37
CA ALA A 381 22.56 -9.59 3.40
C ALA A 381 22.88 -10.11 1.99
N GLY A 382 24.17 -10.40 1.71
CA GLY A 382 24.61 -10.92 0.41
C GLY A 382 24.42 -9.95 -0.77
N GLY A 383 24.14 -8.66 -0.51
CA GLY A 383 23.91 -7.64 -1.57
C GLY A 383 22.51 -7.66 -2.18
N TRP A 384 21.58 -8.36 -1.56
CA TRP A 384 20.17 -8.43 -1.94
C TRP A 384 19.30 -7.92 -0.79
N PHE A 385 18.19 -7.26 -1.13
CA PHE A 385 17.16 -6.97 -0.16
C PHE A 385 16.31 -8.24 0.07
N HIS A 386 16.24 -8.67 1.32
CA HIS A 386 15.49 -9.83 1.78
C HIS A 386 14.05 -9.43 2.13
N THR A 387 13.09 -9.95 1.37
CA THR A 387 11.68 -9.54 1.52
C THR A 387 10.97 -10.19 2.70
N GLY A 388 11.47 -11.34 3.16
CA GLY A 388 10.78 -12.18 4.13
C GLY A 388 9.60 -12.96 3.56
N ASP A 389 9.38 -12.90 2.25
CA ASP A 389 8.35 -13.67 1.55
C ASP A 389 8.98 -14.89 0.87
N LEU A 390 8.35 -16.06 0.99
CA LEU A 390 8.78 -17.31 0.36
C LEU A 390 8.07 -17.47 -0.98
N GLY A 391 8.82 -17.97 -1.95
CA GLY A 391 8.29 -18.16 -3.28
C GLY A 391 9.19 -19.03 -4.17
N TYR A 392 8.81 -19.13 -5.42
CA TYR A 392 9.61 -19.74 -6.47
C TYR A 392 9.47 -18.94 -7.77
N GLN A 393 10.42 -19.14 -8.68
CA GLN A 393 10.34 -18.62 -10.04
C GLN A 393 10.09 -19.81 -10.98
N ASP A 394 9.17 -19.67 -11.94
CA ASP A 394 8.98 -20.68 -12.95
C ASP A 394 9.97 -20.51 -14.13
N GLU A 395 9.96 -21.47 -15.07
CA GLU A 395 10.85 -21.47 -16.23
C GLU A 395 10.60 -20.32 -17.22
N ASP A 396 9.39 -19.70 -17.19
CA ASP A 396 9.02 -18.54 -18.00
C ASP A 396 9.36 -17.20 -17.32
N GLY A 397 9.95 -17.27 -16.12
CA GLY A 397 10.40 -16.10 -15.35
C GLY A 397 9.34 -15.45 -14.47
N PHE A 398 8.18 -16.07 -14.28
CA PHE A 398 7.15 -15.60 -13.38
C PHE A 398 7.45 -15.99 -11.94
N PHE A 399 7.16 -15.07 -11.00
CA PHE A 399 7.31 -15.33 -9.58
C PHE A 399 5.97 -15.68 -8.94
N PHE A 400 6.03 -16.62 -8.00
CA PHE A 400 4.88 -17.10 -7.23
C PHE A 400 5.21 -16.98 -5.76
N ILE A 401 4.40 -16.22 -5.02
CA ILE A 401 4.53 -16.12 -3.57
C ILE A 401 3.78 -17.28 -2.94
N VAL A 402 4.50 -18.09 -2.18
CA VAL A 402 3.95 -19.27 -1.49
C VAL A 402 3.41 -18.86 -0.11
N ASP A 403 4.22 -18.09 0.66
CA ASP A 403 3.82 -17.57 1.98
C ASP A 403 4.83 -16.55 2.51
N ARG A 404 4.61 -16.09 3.75
CA ARG A 404 5.60 -15.35 4.53
C ARG A 404 6.44 -16.28 5.38
N LYS A 405 7.75 -16.10 5.38
CA LYS A 405 8.70 -16.88 6.19
C LYS A 405 8.29 -16.96 7.66
N LYS A 406 7.77 -15.87 8.23
CA LYS A 406 7.28 -15.78 9.62
C LYS A 406 5.89 -16.37 9.87
N GLU A 407 5.13 -16.65 8.82
CA GLU A 407 3.78 -17.22 8.91
C GLU A 407 3.77 -18.72 8.62
N LEU A 408 4.89 -19.24 8.13
CA LEU A 408 5.10 -20.67 7.89
C LEU A 408 4.78 -21.47 9.17
N ILE A 409 3.94 -22.48 9.05
CA ILE A 409 3.57 -23.38 10.16
C ILE A 409 4.49 -24.58 10.09
N ILE A 410 5.23 -24.84 11.16
CA ILE A 410 6.14 -25.99 11.25
C ILE A 410 5.45 -27.09 12.04
N ARG A 411 4.76 -27.97 11.33
CA ARG A 411 3.96 -29.06 11.90
C ARG A 411 4.72 -30.38 11.86
N GLY A 412 5.26 -30.80 13.01
CA GLY A 412 5.98 -32.10 13.10
C GLY A 412 7.16 -32.21 12.14
N GLY A 413 7.86 -31.08 11.88
CA GLY A 413 8.97 -31.01 10.92
C GLY A 413 8.56 -30.79 9.45
N TYR A 414 7.27 -30.74 9.14
CA TYR A 414 6.77 -30.41 7.82
C TYR A 414 6.39 -28.94 7.74
N ASN A 415 6.78 -28.30 6.64
CA ASN A 415 6.35 -26.94 6.31
C ASN A 415 4.93 -26.97 5.77
N VAL A 416 4.02 -26.26 6.45
CA VAL A 416 2.67 -25.98 5.95
C VAL A 416 2.58 -24.51 5.64
N TYR A 417 2.24 -24.20 4.40
CA TYR A 417 2.07 -22.84 3.92
C TYR A 417 0.60 -22.44 4.13
N PRO A 418 0.30 -21.48 5.02
CA PRO A 418 -1.06 -21.03 5.27
C PRO A 418 -1.85 -20.70 4.01
N ARG A 419 -1.21 -20.02 3.04
CA ARG A 419 -1.84 -19.63 1.79
C ARG A 419 -2.39 -20.81 1.00
N GLU A 420 -1.68 -21.93 0.94
CA GLU A 420 -2.13 -23.12 0.22
C GLU A 420 -3.45 -23.67 0.80
N VAL A 421 -3.60 -23.59 2.10
CA VAL A 421 -4.81 -24.00 2.81
C VAL A 421 -5.94 -22.98 2.64
N GLU A 422 -5.60 -21.69 2.70
CA GLU A 422 -6.51 -20.58 2.50
C GLU A 422 -7.12 -20.61 1.09
N GLU A 423 -6.34 -20.86 0.06
CA GLU A 423 -6.82 -20.96 -1.33
C GLU A 423 -7.85 -22.08 -1.49
N VAL A 424 -7.61 -23.24 -0.86
CA VAL A 424 -8.59 -24.32 -0.87
C VAL A 424 -9.89 -23.93 -0.18
N LEU A 425 -9.80 -23.24 0.97
CA LEU A 425 -10.99 -22.78 1.70
C LEU A 425 -11.74 -21.64 1.00
N TYR A 426 -11.03 -20.73 0.33
CA TYR A 426 -11.67 -19.67 -0.48
C TYR A 426 -12.49 -20.24 -1.64
N ALA A 427 -12.11 -21.40 -2.20
CA ALA A 427 -12.90 -22.09 -3.23
C ALA A 427 -14.21 -22.70 -2.70
N HIS A 428 -14.42 -22.73 -1.37
CA HIS A 428 -15.68 -23.22 -0.81
C HIS A 428 -16.79 -22.17 -0.93
N PRO A 429 -17.99 -22.51 -1.47
CA PRO A 429 -19.05 -21.54 -1.77
C PRO A 429 -19.50 -20.68 -0.59
N ALA A 430 -19.46 -21.21 0.65
CA ALA A 430 -19.91 -20.53 1.86
C ALA A 430 -18.87 -19.58 2.46
N VAL A 431 -17.59 -19.62 2.04
CA VAL A 431 -16.51 -18.85 2.64
C VAL A 431 -16.45 -17.46 2.03
N ALA A 432 -16.51 -16.42 2.89
CA ALA A 432 -16.27 -15.03 2.52
C ALA A 432 -14.82 -14.62 2.78
N GLU A 433 -14.30 -14.97 3.97
CA GLU A 433 -12.91 -14.65 4.36
C GLU A 433 -12.32 -15.84 5.11
N VAL A 434 -11.02 -16.05 4.94
CA VAL A 434 -10.29 -17.07 5.69
C VAL A 434 -8.87 -16.62 5.97
N ALA A 435 -8.39 -17.00 7.15
CA ALA A 435 -6.98 -16.93 7.52
C ALA A 435 -6.57 -18.24 8.20
N VAL A 436 -5.40 -18.75 7.81
CA VAL A 436 -4.82 -19.95 8.39
C VAL A 436 -3.62 -19.57 9.24
N ILE A 437 -3.56 -20.12 10.45
CA ILE A 437 -2.54 -19.82 11.45
C ILE A 437 -2.00 -21.09 12.08
N GLY A 438 -0.73 -21.06 12.51
CA GLY A 438 -0.16 -22.05 13.41
C GLY A 438 -0.56 -21.74 14.86
N VAL A 439 -1.04 -22.76 15.55
CA VAL A 439 -1.28 -22.71 17.00
C VAL A 439 -0.36 -23.69 17.71
N PRO A 440 0.11 -23.41 18.94
CA PRO A 440 0.99 -24.31 19.67
C PRO A 440 0.38 -25.71 19.84
N ASP A 441 1.19 -26.75 19.63
CA ASP A 441 0.87 -28.16 19.86
C ASP A 441 2.03 -28.86 20.56
N ASP A 442 1.77 -29.52 21.69
CA ASP A 442 2.80 -30.13 22.53
C ASP A 442 3.59 -31.26 21.85
N ARG A 443 3.01 -31.90 20.84
CA ARG A 443 3.61 -33.03 20.13
C ARG A 443 4.24 -32.63 18.80
N LEU A 444 3.64 -31.70 18.08
CA LEU A 444 4.01 -31.35 16.71
C LEU A 444 4.70 -29.98 16.61
N GLY A 445 4.83 -29.25 17.73
CA GLY A 445 5.30 -27.88 17.77
C GLY A 445 4.19 -26.90 17.42
N GLU A 446 3.63 -27.01 16.21
CA GLU A 446 2.46 -26.25 15.78
C GLU A 446 1.41 -27.18 15.15
N GLU A 447 0.15 -26.76 15.25
CA GLU A 447 -0.99 -27.36 14.55
C GLU A 447 -1.69 -26.31 13.68
N VAL A 448 -2.31 -26.75 12.61
CA VAL A 448 -2.99 -25.89 11.64
C VAL A 448 -4.40 -25.56 12.10
N ARG A 449 -4.72 -24.27 12.24
CA ARG A 449 -6.07 -23.74 12.49
C ARG A 449 -6.51 -22.84 11.37
N ALA A 450 -7.75 -23.01 10.88
CA ALA A 450 -8.41 -22.05 10.00
C ALA A 450 -9.34 -21.15 10.83
N VAL A 451 -9.36 -19.85 10.50
CA VAL A 451 -10.34 -18.88 11.03
C VAL A 451 -11.15 -18.38 9.84
N ILE A 452 -12.47 -18.57 9.85
CA ILE A 452 -13.35 -18.40 8.70
C ILE A 452 -14.46 -17.40 9.03
N ALA A 453 -14.74 -16.45 8.10
CA ALA A 453 -15.98 -15.70 8.05
C ALA A 453 -16.83 -16.19 6.88
N LEU A 454 -18.11 -16.44 7.13
CA LEU A 454 -19.03 -16.97 6.12
C LEU A 454 -19.70 -15.83 5.35
N LYS A 455 -20.14 -16.14 4.13
CA LYS A 455 -21.03 -15.26 3.37
C LYS A 455 -22.41 -15.20 4.05
N ASP A 456 -23.10 -14.08 3.89
CA ASP A 456 -24.42 -13.87 4.46
C ASP A 456 -25.39 -14.97 4.05
N GLY A 457 -26.08 -15.55 5.05
CA GLY A 457 -27.06 -16.60 4.85
C GLY A 457 -26.48 -17.99 4.52
N GLN A 458 -25.15 -18.14 4.48
CA GLN A 458 -24.51 -19.42 4.29
C GLN A 458 -24.21 -20.11 5.62
N SER A 459 -24.07 -21.43 5.60
CA SER A 459 -23.66 -22.24 6.73
C SER A 459 -22.53 -23.18 6.32
N LEU A 460 -21.62 -23.41 7.24
CA LEU A 460 -20.52 -24.36 7.13
C LEU A 460 -20.13 -24.74 8.57
N ASP A 461 -20.00 -26.01 8.87
CA ASP A 461 -19.50 -26.43 10.18
C ASP A 461 -18.01 -26.82 10.13
N GLU A 462 -17.40 -27.00 11.31
CA GLU A 462 -15.99 -27.35 11.43
C GLU A 462 -15.66 -28.68 10.72
N ALA A 463 -16.52 -29.69 10.89
CA ALA A 463 -16.29 -31.01 10.31
C ALA A 463 -16.37 -30.99 8.78
N GLU A 464 -17.29 -30.23 8.24
CA GLU A 464 -17.45 -30.01 6.78
C GLU A 464 -16.26 -29.28 6.21
N ALA A 465 -15.80 -28.17 6.85
CA ALA A 465 -14.64 -27.42 6.41
C ALA A 465 -13.35 -28.26 6.43
N ILE A 466 -13.14 -29.05 7.49
CA ILE A 466 -12.00 -29.96 7.59
C ILE A 466 -12.10 -31.06 6.52
N ALA A 467 -13.27 -31.66 6.31
CA ALA A 467 -13.47 -32.70 5.29
C ALA A 467 -13.18 -32.14 3.87
N TYR A 468 -13.65 -30.92 3.58
CA TYR A 468 -13.40 -30.26 2.31
C TYR A 468 -11.90 -30.09 2.03
N CYS A 469 -11.13 -29.64 3.03
CA CYS A 469 -9.66 -29.53 2.93
C CYS A 469 -8.99 -30.89 2.82
N LYS A 470 -9.43 -31.90 3.60
CA LYS A 470 -8.85 -33.25 3.65
C LYS A 470 -8.91 -33.96 2.31
N GLU A 471 -9.95 -33.73 1.51
CA GLU A 471 -10.09 -34.29 0.17
C GLU A 471 -9.12 -33.67 -0.84
N ARG A 472 -8.60 -32.47 -0.57
CA ARG A 472 -7.84 -31.63 -1.51
C ARG A 472 -6.39 -31.40 -1.12
N LEU A 473 -6.04 -31.63 0.15
CA LEU A 473 -4.73 -31.38 0.71
C LEU A 473 -4.11 -32.63 1.32
N ALA A 474 -2.78 -32.67 1.32
CA ALA A 474 -2.03 -33.75 1.99
C ALA A 474 -2.34 -33.78 3.50
N ALA A 475 -2.21 -34.97 4.10
CA ALA A 475 -2.61 -35.22 5.49
C ALA A 475 -1.96 -34.30 6.54
N TYR A 476 -0.78 -33.76 6.29
CA TYR A 476 -0.11 -32.85 7.21
C TYR A 476 -0.50 -31.38 7.03
N LYS A 477 -1.22 -31.00 5.96
CA LYS A 477 -1.53 -29.61 5.59
C LYS A 477 -2.92 -29.13 6.07
N TYR A 478 -3.95 -29.99 6.01
CA TYR A 478 -5.31 -29.53 6.28
C TYR A 478 -5.52 -29.17 7.75
N PRO A 479 -6.39 -28.19 8.06
CA PRO A 479 -6.62 -27.71 9.42
C PRO A 479 -7.20 -28.80 10.33
N ARG A 480 -6.83 -28.76 11.61
CA ARG A 480 -7.36 -29.65 12.66
C ARG A 480 -8.41 -28.99 13.53
N SER A 481 -8.49 -27.67 13.43
CA SER A 481 -9.54 -26.90 14.08
C SER A 481 -9.97 -25.76 13.19
N VAL A 482 -11.25 -25.38 13.30
CA VAL A 482 -11.81 -24.24 12.58
C VAL A 482 -12.53 -23.34 13.58
N GLU A 483 -12.24 -22.06 13.53
CA GLU A 483 -12.92 -21.02 14.30
C GLU A 483 -13.75 -20.17 13.35
N PHE A 484 -15.01 -19.92 13.68
CA PHE A 484 -15.88 -19.05 12.90
C PHE A 484 -16.02 -17.69 13.58
N ARG A 485 -15.91 -16.61 12.78
CA ARG A 485 -16.11 -15.21 13.21
C ARG A 485 -17.03 -14.50 12.23
N ASP A 486 -17.70 -13.44 12.68
CA ASP A 486 -18.55 -12.60 11.81
C ASP A 486 -17.69 -11.86 10.75
N SER A 487 -16.47 -11.47 11.12
CA SER A 487 -15.47 -10.86 10.23
C SER A 487 -14.06 -11.07 10.78
N LEU A 488 -13.05 -11.03 9.91
CA LEU A 488 -11.66 -11.12 10.32
C LEU A 488 -11.06 -9.72 10.60
N PRO A 489 -10.14 -9.58 11.58
CA PRO A 489 -9.49 -8.31 11.86
C PRO A 489 -8.61 -7.88 10.68
N LYS A 490 -8.71 -6.59 10.30
CA LYS A 490 -8.00 -6.01 9.16
C LYS A 490 -7.29 -4.73 9.57
N ASN A 491 -6.18 -4.45 8.91
CA ASN A 491 -5.54 -3.15 9.02
C ASN A 491 -6.27 -2.09 8.15
N ALA A 492 -5.81 -0.83 8.20
CA ALA A 492 -6.38 0.27 7.43
C ALA A 492 -6.31 0.09 5.90
N THR A 493 -5.44 -0.80 5.41
CA THR A 493 -5.34 -1.15 3.98
C THR A 493 -6.21 -2.35 3.59
N GLY A 494 -7.01 -2.90 4.52
CA GLY A 494 -7.89 -4.05 4.27
C GLY A 494 -7.20 -5.43 4.38
N LYS A 495 -5.91 -5.48 4.75
CA LYS A 495 -5.18 -6.75 4.93
C LYS A 495 -5.53 -7.40 6.26
N ILE A 496 -5.82 -8.71 6.23
CA ILE A 496 -6.12 -9.52 7.43
C ILE A 496 -4.90 -9.56 8.38
N LEU A 497 -5.15 -9.30 9.67
CA LEU A 497 -4.15 -9.26 10.72
C LEU A 497 -4.05 -10.62 11.43
N LYS A 498 -3.36 -11.59 10.83
CA LYS A 498 -3.18 -12.96 11.39
C LYS A 498 -2.62 -12.96 12.82
N LYS A 499 -1.82 -11.95 13.18
CA LYS A 499 -1.28 -11.82 14.55
C LYS A 499 -2.37 -11.72 15.62
N GLU A 500 -3.50 -11.04 15.31
CA GLU A 500 -4.64 -10.88 16.22
C GLU A 500 -5.53 -12.12 16.28
N LEU A 501 -5.28 -13.11 15.43
CA LEU A 501 -5.98 -14.40 15.44
C LEU A 501 -5.24 -15.47 16.24
N LYS A 502 -3.97 -15.24 16.60
CA LYS A 502 -3.13 -16.18 17.39
C LYS A 502 -3.30 -16.01 18.90
N ALA A 503 -4.13 -15.04 19.35
CA ALA A 503 -4.33 -14.73 20.77
C ALA A 503 -5.39 -15.61 21.41
#